data_3a6c1cf5674ec96298ab65877ca593de
#
_entry.id   3a6c1cf5674ec96298ab65877ca593de
#
_cell.length_a   1.000
_cell.length_b   1.000
_cell.length_c   1.000
_cell.angle_alpha   90.00
_cell.angle_beta   90.00
_cell.angle_gamma   90.00
#
_symmetry.space_group_name_H-M   'P 1'
#
loop_
_entity.id
_entity.type
_entity.pdbx_description
1 polymer ?
#
loop_
_entity_poly.entity_id
_entity_poly.type
_entity_poly.pdbx_seq_one_letter_code
_entity_poly.pdbx_strand_id
1 'polypeptide(L)'
;TVTGVQTCALPDLENNGFLKIVGEVGTGKTMICRSFLRELRSDFNIAYVFNPCINSLELLQTINTELGIPGKSKSKKKLVDVLNHFLLEERAKGHRVVVIIDEAQDLASNVLEQLRLLSNLETDTEKLIQIVLIGQPELDKVLAKEGLRQLRQRITIKWELLPLNLEETRGYIQHRLNIALGKGKVRFSRPAAEMVFRYSRGIPRMINVVSDRTLLIAFTQSTKKITPKIVKLAVSDIGELVPLESWADKFWKLVLPSALATGLGFFALNFFALPDHENHPPSGKDIAALIQENP
;
A
#
# COMPACT_ATOMS: atom_id res chain seq x y z
N THR A 1 -6.07 -19.62 -0.60
CA THR A 1 -6.47 -19.64 -2.01
C THR A 1 -6.36 -18.24 -2.59
N VAL A 2 -5.32 -18.04 -3.41
CA VAL A 2 -5.04 -16.82 -4.20
C VAL A 2 -6.03 -16.69 -5.39
N THR A 3 -7.00 -17.60 -5.46
CA THR A 3 -7.89 -17.85 -6.60
C THR A 3 -8.87 -16.71 -6.93
N GLY A 4 -9.20 -15.80 -6.02
CA GLY A 4 -10.16 -14.73 -6.32
C GLY A 4 -9.58 -13.64 -7.23
N VAL A 5 -8.29 -13.32 -7.10
CA VAL A 5 -7.60 -12.31 -7.92
C VAL A 5 -7.26 -12.88 -9.30
N GLN A 6 -6.93 -14.17 -9.37
CA GLN A 6 -6.48 -14.83 -10.60
C GLN A 6 -7.60 -15.03 -11.63
N THR A 7 -8.83 -15.31 -11.19
CA THR A 7 -9.94 -15.64 -12.11
C THR A 7 -10.59 -14.40 -12.74
N CYS A 8 -10.50 -13.24 -12.08
CA CYS A 8 -11.12 -12.00 -12.59
C CYS A 8 -10.17 -11.14 -13.45
N ALA A 9 -8.83 -11.31 -13.35
CA ALA A 9 -7.88 -10.43 -14.01
C ALA A 9 -7.63 -10.77 -15.49
N LEU A 10 -7.79 -12.02 -15.90
CA LEU A 10 -7.55 -12.45 -17.28
C LEU A 10 -8.55 -11.83 -18.30
N PRO A 11 -9.87 -11.80 -18.05
CA PRO A 11 -10.82 -11.15 -18.95
C PRO A 11 -10.62 -9.64 -19.01
N ASP A 12 -10.20 -9.02 -17.89
CA ASP A 12 -10.03 -7.57 -17.79
C ASP A 12 -8.80 -7.06 -18.56
N LEU A 13 -7.84 -7.92 -18.86
CA LEU A 13 -6.70 -7.58 -19.71
C LEU A 13 -7.08 -7.48 -21.20
N GLU A 14 -8.27 -7.87 -21.59
CA GLU A 14 -8.57 -8.02 -23.02
C GLU A 14 -8.83 -6.72 -23.79
N ASN A 15 -9.18 -5.60 -23.11
CA ASN A 15 -9.52 -4.35 -23.80
C ASN A 15 -9.14 -3.04 -23.09
N ASN A 16 -8.32 -3.07 -22.02
CA ASN A 16 -8.08 -1.90 -21.21
C ASN A 16 -6.62 -1.41 -21.30
N GLY A 17 -6.42 -0.11 -21.54
CA GLY A 17 -5.08 0.47 -21.67
C GLY A 17 -4.28 0.49 -20.36
N PHE A 18 -4.94 0.67 -19.18
CA PHE A 18 -4.30 0.73 -17.88
C PHE A 18 -5.04 -0.06 -16.80
N LEU A 19 -4.25 -0.86 -16.08
CA LEU A 19 -4.65 -1.52 -14.84
C LEU A 19 -3.79 -0.99 -13.69
N LYS A 20 -4.38 -0.74 -12.52
CA LYS A 20 -3.67 -0.36 -11.32
C LYS A 20 -3.87 -1.39 -10.21
N ILE A 21 -2.78 -1.85 -9.60
CA ILE A 21 -2.78 -2.74 -8.44
C ILE A 21 -2.09 -2.00 -7.29
N VAL A 22 -2.81 -1.73 -6.22
CA VAL A 22 -2.25 -1.11 -5.02
C VAL A 22 -2.39 -2.03 -3.81
N GLY A 23 -1.53 -1.85 -2.83
CA GLY A 23 -1.59 -2.56 -1.56
C GLY A 23 -0.44 -2.15 -0.66
N GLU A 24 -0.58 -2.36 0.62
CA GLU A 24 0.43 -2.04 1.63
C GLU A 24 1.76 -2.76 1.38
N VAL A 25 2.84 -2.24 1.99
CA VAL A 25 4.16 -2.86 1.93
C VAL A 25 4.09 -4.28 2.51
N GLY A 26 4.60 -5.26 1.76
CA GLY A 26 4.66 -6.65 2.24
C GLY A 26 3.38 -7.46 2.07
N THR A 27 2.33 -6.94 1.41
CA THR A 27 1.10 -7.70 1.08
C THR A 27 1.30 -8.75 0.00
N GLY A 28 2.43 -8.73 -0.71
CA GLY A 28 2.77 -9.74 -1.72
C GLY A 28 2.43 -9.34 -3.15
N LYS A 29 2.26 -8.05 -3.46
CA LYS A 29 1.97 -7.52 -4.81
C LYS A 29 2.86 -8.12 -5.89
N THR A 30 4.18 -8.03 -5.74
CA THR A 30 5.17 -8.58 -6.68
C THR A 30 5.05 -10.09 -6.84
N MET A 31 4.75 -10.83 -5.76
CA MET A 31 4.58 -12.29 -5.82
C MET A 31 3.33 -12.69 -6.59
N ILE A 32 2.21 -12.01 -6.34
CA ILE A 32 0.96 -12.24 -7.06
C ILE A 32 1.15 -11.91 -8.55
N CYS A 33 1.79 -10.78 -8.85
CA CYS A 33 2.09 -10.39 -10.22
C CYS A 33 2.93 -11.46 -10.93
N ARG A 34 4.02 -11.93 -10.32
CA ARG A 34 4.87 -13.00 -10.89
C ARG A 34 4.11 -14.32 -11.06
N SER A 35 3.22 -14.67 -10.13
CA SER A 35 2.39 -15.86 -10.25
C SER A 35 1.42 -15.73 -11.42
N PHE A 36 0.79 -14.56 -11.55
CA PHE A 36 -0.07 -14.21 -12.66
C PHE A 36 0.66 -14.30 -14.02
N LEU A 37 1.87 -13.74 -14.10
CA LEU A 37 2.69 -13.79 -15.31
C LEU A 37 3.02 -15.22 -15.76
N ARG A 38 3.21 -16.14 -14.81
CA ARG A 38 3.48 -17.57 -15.13
C ARG A 38 2.25 -18.29 -15.67
N GLU A 39 1.06 -17.79 -15.36
CA GLU A 39 -0.21 -18.37 -15.82
C GLU A 39 -0.69 -17.73 -17.12
N LEU A 40 -0.12 -16.58 -17.51
CA LEU A 40 -0.38 -15.99 -18.83
C LEU A 40 0.08 -16.96 -19.91
N ARG A 41 -0.77 -17.11 -20.92
CA ARG A 41 -0.51 -18.01 -22.06
C ARG A 41 0.71 -17.54 -22.85
N SER A 42 1.22 -18.42 -23.72
CA SER A 42 2.35 -18.14 -24.63
C SER A 42 2.11 -16.97 -25.61
N ASP A 43 0.87 -16.50 -25.68
CA ASP A 43 0.41 -15.41 -26.54
C ASP A 43 0.62 -14.00 -25.94
N PHE A 44 1.28 -13.89 -24.77
CA PHE A 44 1.61 -12.60 -24.17
C PHE A 44 3.13 -12.33 -24.17
N ASN A 45 3.51 -11.20 -24.74
CA ASN A 45 4.85 -10.64 -24.60
C ASN A 45 4.86 -9.66 -23.42
N ILE A 46 5.79 -9.84 -22.48
CA ILE A 46 5.80 -9.12 -21.23
C ILE A 46 7.08 -8.33 -21.06
N ALA A 47 6.97 -7.03 -20.85
CA ALA A 47 8.04 -6.18 -20.38
C ALA A 47 7.85 -5.89 -18.88
N TYR A 48 8.82 -6.27 -18.04
CA TYR A 48 8.75 -6.08 -16.61
C TYR A 48 9.78 -5.07 -16.12
N VAL A 49 9.31 -3.88 -15.71
CA VAL A 49 10.15 -2.80 -15.18
C VAL A 49 10.13 -2.87 -13.66
N PHE A 50 11.25 -3.32 -13.09
CA PHE A 50 11.36 -3.59 -11.66
C PHE A 50 11.84 -2.38 -10.84
N ASN A 51 12.63 -1.49 -11.41
CA ASN A 51 13.15 -0.31 -10.72
C ASN A 51 12.75 0.96 -11.45
N PRO A 52 11.72 1.69 -10.97
CA PRO A 52 11.18 2.85 -11.66
C PRO A 52 11.97 4.16 -11.42
N CYS A 53 13.07 4.15 -10.68
CA CYS A 53 13.97 5.31 -10.53
C CYS A 53 14.73 5.61 -11.84
N ILE A 54 14.00 5.75 -12.95
CA ILE A 54 14.51 5.95 -14.30
C ILE A 54 13.83 7.15 -14.96
N ASN A 55 14.51 7.75 -15.92
CA ASN A 55 13.92 8.80 -16.73
C ASN A 55 13.08 8.22 -17.91
N SER A 56 12.35 9.08 -18.61
CA SER A 56 11.47 8.64 -19.69
C SER A 56 12.19 8.04 -20.91
N LEU A 57 13.46 8.33 -21.13
CA LEU A 57 14.27 7.68 -22.17
C LEU A 57 14.67 6.27 -21.73
N GLU A 58 15.17 6.14 -20.51
CA GLU A 58 15.55 4.86 -19.90
C GLU A 58 14.36 3.91 -19.79
N LEU A 59 13.17 4.43 -19.48
CA LEU A 59 11.95 3.63 -19.50
C LEU A 59 11.72 2.97 -20.86
N LEU A 60 11.78 3.75 -21.95
CA LEU A 60 11.60 3.22 -23.31
C LEU A 60 12.69 2.20 -23.68
N GLN A 61 13.93 2.48 -23.30
CA GLN A 61 15.06 1.56 -23.51
C GLN A 61 14.83 0.23 -22.76
N THR A 62 14.37 0.30 -21.52
CA THR A 62 14.08 -0.87 -20.69
C THR A 62 12.95 -1.68 -21.29
N ILE A 63 11.83 -1.04 -21.65
CA ILE A 63 10.67 -1.73 -22.26
C ILE A 63 11.12 -2.46 -23.55
N ASN A 64 11.85 -1.78 -24.43
CA ASN A 64 12.31 -2.39 -25.68
C ASN A 64 13.26 -3.57 -25.42
N THR A 65 14.16 -3.43 -24.45
CA THR A 65 15.11 -4.49 -24.09
C THR A 65 14.38 -5.71 -23.51
N GLU A 66 13.41 -5.51 -22.63
CA GLU A 66 12.58 -6.57 -22.03
C GLU A 66 11.74 -7.32 -23.10
N LEU A 67 11.30 -6.62 -24.15
CA LEU A 67 10.61 -7.21 -25.29
C LEU A 67 11.54 -7.85 -26.32
N GLY A 68 12.86 -7.82 -26.10
CA GLY A 68 13.85 -8.40 -27.01
C GLY A 68 14.06 -7.59 -28.31
N ILE A 69 13.64 -6.32 -28.34
CA ILE A 69 13.81 -5.42 -29.50
C ILE A 69 14.88 -4.36 -29.25
N PRO A 70 15.42 -3.68 -30.28
CA PRO A 70 16.51 -2.71 -30.13
C PRO A 70 16.18 -1.59 -29.13
N GLY A 71 16.85 -1.58 -27.97
CA GLY A 71 16.68 -0.59 -26.89
C GLY A 71 17.79 0.47 -26.82
N LYS A 72 18.87 0.35 -27.55
CA LYS A 72 20.07 1.21 -27.44
C LYS A 72 20.01 2.47 -28.30
N SER A 73 18.97 3.28 -28.18
CA SER A 73 18.87 4.57 -28.89
C SER A 73 18.80 5.73 -27.91
N LYS A 74 19.44 6.86 -28.23
CA LYS A 74 19.29 8.14 -27.50
C LYS A 74 18.07 8.95 -27.95
N SER A 75 17.38 8.52 -29.02
CA SER A 75 16.21 9.19 -29.55
C SER A 75 14.93 8.47 -29.08
N LYS A 76 14.12 9.16 -28.29
CA LYS A 76 12.80 8.65 -27.86
C LYS A 76 11.92 8.29 -29.06
N LYS A 77 11.94 9.12 -30.11
CA LYS A 77 11.17 8.87 -31.33
C LYS A 77 11.52 7.51 -31.93
N LYS A 78 12.83 7.24 -32.14
CA LYS A 78 13.28 5.95 -32.68
C LYS A 78 12.86 4.77 -31.81
N LEU A 79 12.93 4.91 -30.49
CA LEU A 79 12.50 3.84 -29.56
C LEU A 79 11.01 3.58 -29.65
N VAL A 80 10.19 4.62 -29.76
CA VAL A 80 8.74 4.50 -29.91
C VAL A 80 8.39 3.93 -31.29
N ASP A 81 9.07 4.36 -32.36
CA ASP A 81 8.83 3.85 -33.71
C ASP A 81 9.12 2.32 -33.80
N VAL A 82 10.25 1.88 -33.21
CA VAL A 82 10.61 0.45 -33.15
C VAL A 82 9.60 -0.34 -32.31
N LEU A 83 9.19 0.21 -31.16
CA LEU A 83 8.19 -0.41 -30.32
C LEU A 83 6.84 -0.54 -31.05
N ASN A 84 6.40 0.51 -31.70
CA ASN A 84 5.14 0.50 -32.44
C ASN A 84 5.13 -0.57 -33.56
N HIS A 85 6.24 -0.67 -34.30
CA HIS A 85 6.38 -1.71 -35.34
C HIS A 85 6.28 -3.11 -34.74
N PHE A 86 6.98 -3.37 -33.65
CA PHE A 86 6.92 -4.63 -32.93
C PHE A 86 5.48 -4.94 -32.43
N LEU A 87 4.81 -3.96 -31.85
CA LEU A 87 3.43 -4.13 -31.36
C LEU A 87 2.46 -4.55 -32.49
N LEU A 88 2.60 -3.94 -33.67
CA LEU A 88 1.80 -4.29 -34.85
C LEU A 88 2.09 -5.71 -35.37
N GLU A 89 3.38 -6.10 -35.41
CA GLU A 89 3.79 -7.45 -35.80
C GLU A 89 3.26 -8.51 -34.84
N GLU A 90 3.40 -8.29 -33.53
CA GLU A 90 2.91 -9.22 -32.51
C GLU A 90 1.38 -9.32 -32.55
N ARG A 91 0.70 -8.20 -32.77
CA ARG A 91 -0.76 -8.22 -32.93
C ARG A 91 -1.21 -9.02 -34.16
N ALA A 92 -0.51 -8.90 -35.28
CA ALA A 92 -0.79 -9.69 -36.48
C ALA A 92 -0.61 -11.20 -36.25
N LYS A 93 0.24 -11.62 -35.31
CA LYS A 93 0.41 -13.01 -34.88
C LYS A 93 -0.64 -13.46 -33.84
N GLY A 94 -1.51 -12.55 -33.37
CA GLY A 94 -2.46 -12.81 -32.29
C GLY A 94 -1.88 -12.66 -30.88
N HIS A 95 -0.64 -12.18 -30.76
CA HIS A 95 -0.01 -11.95 -29.49
C HIS A 95 -0.38 -10.58 -28.91
N ARG A 96 -0.32 -10.47 -27.58
CA ARG A 96 -0.57 -9.24 -26.81
C ARG A 96 0.67 -8.79 -26.09
N VAL A 97 0.82 -7.49 -25.88
CA VAL A 97 1.97 -6.92 -25.18
C VAL A 97 1.51 -6.26 -23.89
N VAL A 98 2.13 -6.65 -22.79
CA VAL A 98 1.85 -6.12 -21.44
C VAL A 98 3.13 -5.53 -20.85
N VAL A 99 3.06 -4.27 -20.45
CA VAL A 99 4.13 -3.59 -19.72
C VAL A 99 3.74 -3.51 -18.25
N ILE A 100 4.57 -4.05 -17.37
CA ILE A 100 4.34 -4.07 -15.93
C ILE A 100 5.39 -3.17 -15.28
N ILE A 101 4.91 -2.21 -14.50
CA ILE A 101 5.76 -1.32 -13.72
C ILE A 101 5.53 -1.62 -12.24
N ASP A 102 6.52 -2.17 -11.56
CA ASP A 102 6.48 -2.41 -10.11
C ASP A 102 7.00 -1.17 -9.36
N GLU A 103 6.55 -0.96 -8.14
CA GLU A 103 6.82 0.22 -7.29
C GLU A 103 6.52 1.56 -8.02
N ALA A 104 5.42 1.61 -8.76
CA ALA A 104 5.07 2.74 -9.64
C ALA A 104 4.86 4.07 -8.91
N GLN A 105 4.73 4.10 -7.57
CA GLN A 105 4.68 5.33 -6.77
C GLN A 105 6.00 6.12 -6.81
N ASP A 106 7.12 5.46 -7.16
CA ASP A 106 8.44 6.09 -7.24
C ASP A 106 8.72 6.73 -8.61
N LEU A 107 7.78 6.58 -9.57
CA LEU A 107 7.89 7.19 -10.88
C LEU A 107 7.74 8.72 -10.82
N ALA A 108 8.62 9.42 -11.50
CA ALA A 108 8.47 10.85 -11.75
C ALA A 108 7.25 11.12 -12.68
N SER A 109 6.61 12.29 -12.53
CA SER A 109 5.41 12.64 -13.30
C SER A 109 5.63 12.63 -14.82
N ASN A 110 6.82 13.01 -15.29
CA ASN A 110 7.19 12.98 -16.71
C ASN A 110 7.33 11.54 -17.27
N VAL A 111 7.64 10.58 -16.41
CA VAL A 111 7.72 9.15 -16.78
C VAL A 111 6.31 8.55 -16.87
N LEU A 112 5.44 8.90 -15.93
CA LEU A 112 4.02 8.54 -15.97
C LEU A 112 3.33 9.12 -17.22
N GLU A 113 3.67 10.35 -17.58
CA GLU A 113 3.16 10.95 -18.82
C GLU A 113 3.68 10.23 -20.08
N GLN A 114 4.93 9.76 -20.07
CA GLN A 114 5.46 8.92 -21.17
C GLN A 114 4.68 7.61 -21.29
N LEU A 115 4.31 6.96 -20.19
CA LEU A 115 3.44 5.78 -20.19
C LEU A 115 2.06 6.10 -20.78
N ARG A 116 1.49 7.26 -20.43
CA ARG A 116 0.24 7.72 -21.02
C ARG A 116 0.35 7.86 -22.54
N LEU A 117 1.47 8.41 -23.04
CA LEU A 117 1.71 8.53 -24.48
C LEU A 117 1.83 7.16 -25.16
N LEU A 118 2.51 6.20 -24.51
CA LEU A 118 2.60 4.82 -25.02
C LEU A 118 1.24 4.14 -25.13
N SER A 119 0.32 4.42 -24.21
CA SER A 119 -1.04 3.86 -24.29
C SER A 119 -1.88 4.40 -25.45
N ASN A 120 -1.38 5.40 -26.21
CA ASN A 120 -2.00 5.86 -27.45
C ASN A 120 -1.59 4.99 -28.67
N LEU A 121 -0.68 4.04 -28.47
CA LEU A 121 -0.35 3.08 -29.52
C LEU A 121 -1.52 2.13 -29.68
N GLU A 122 -2.32 2.37 -30.71
CA GLU A 122 -3.57 1.67 -31.00
C GLU A 122 -3.79 1.54 -32.50
N THR A 123 -4.57 0.56 -32.89
CA THR A 123 -5.20 0.50 -34.22
C THR A 123 -6.57 1.21 -34.18
N ASP A 124 -7.26 1.28 -35.28
CA ASP A 124 -8.61 1.88 -35.34
C ASP A 124 -9.62 1.18 -34.42
N THR A 125 -9.34 -0.06 -34.00
CA THR A 125 -10.28 -0.89 -33.23
C THR A 125 -9.77 -1.33 -31.86
N GLU A 126 -8.43 -1.33 -31.61
CA GLU A 126 -7.87 -1.98 -30.41
C GLU A 126 -6.59 -1.30 -29.88
N LYS A 127 -6.37 -1.44 -28.57
CA LYS A 127 -5.11 -1.07 -27.92
C LYS A 127 -4.03 -2.11 -28.20
N LEU A 128 -2.86 -1.65 -28.64
CA LEU A 128 -1.72 -2.51 -28.94
C LEU A 128 -0.90 -2.89 -27.68
N ILE A 129 -0.97 -2.07 -26.64
CA ILE A 129 -0.18 -2.22 -25.42
C ILE A 129 -1.07 -2.06 -24.19
N GLN A 130 -0.86 -2.93 -23.23
CA GLN A 130 -1.46 -2.87 -21.91
C GLN A 130 -0.44 -2.48 -20.87
N ILE A 131 -0.81 -1.61 -19.92
CA ILE A 131 0.10 -1.12 -18.88
C ILE A 131 -0.49 -1.44 -17.52
N VAL A 132 0.29 -2.17 -16.72
CA VAL A 132 -0.06 -2.53 -15.34
C VAL A 132 0.83 -1.74 -14.39
N LEU A 133 0.24 -0.85 -13.60
CA LEU A 133 0.91 -0.10 -12.55
C LEU A 133 0.70 -0.81 -11.21
N ILE A 134 1.80 -1.26 -10.60
CA ILE A 134 1.79 -1.90 -9.30
C ILE A 134 2.49 -0.96 -8.32
N GLY A 135 1.87 -0.69 -7.18
CA GLY A 135 2.46 0.24 -6.21
C GLY A 135 1.83 0.18 -4.82
N GLN A 136 2.34 1.04 -3.98
CA GLN A 136 1.82 1.28 -2.64
C GLN A 136 0.64 2.28 -2.71
N PRO A 137 -0.16 2.47 -1.63
CA PRO A 137 -1.26 3.44 -1.62
C PRO A 137 -0.83 4.87 -1.98
N GLU A 138 0.46 5.20 -1.81
CA GLU A 138 1.07 6.47 -2.22
C GLU A 138 0.94 6.75 -3.72
N LEU A 139 0.83 5.71 -4.55
CA LEU A 139 0.58 5.83 -6.00
C LEU A 139 -0.69 6.64 -6.28
N ASP A 140 -1.72 6.52 -5.44
CA ASP A 140 -2.94 7.30 -5.59
C ASP A 140 -2.69 8.80 -5.39
N LYS A 141 -1.82 9.16 -4.44
CA LYS A 141 -1.41 10.56 -4.21
C LYS A 141 -0.61 11.11 -5.39
N VAL A 142 0.27 10.27 -5.97
CA VAL A 142 1.05 10.65 -7.17
C VAL A 142 0.11 10.88 -8.35
N LEU A 143 -0.81 9.97 -8.61
CA LEU A 143 -1.79 10.06 -9.71
C LEU A 143 -2.83 11.17 -9.52
N ALA A 144 -3.03 11.65 -8.28
CA ALA A 144 -3.93 12.76 -7.99
C ALA A 144 -3.40 14.14 -8.44
N LYS A 145 -2.10 14.25 -8.75
CA LYS A 145 -1.49 15.50 -9.24
C LYS A 145 -2.21 16.00 -10.51
N GLU A 146 -2.37 17.31 -10.62
CA GLU A 146 -3.16 17.95 -11.68
C GLU A 146 -2.66 17.58 -13.08
N GLY A 147 -1.35 17.57 -13.30
CA GLY A 147 -0.72 17.18 -14.58
C GLY A 147 -0.96 15.73 -15.02
N LEU A 148 -1.47 14.85 -14.13
CA LEU A 148 -1.72 13.43 -14.43
C LEU A 148 -3.22 13.09 -14.57
N ARG A 149 -4.09 14.11 -14.67
CA ARG A 149 -5.54 13.91 -14.81
C ARG A 149 -5.90 12.98 -15.99
N GLN A 150 -5.25 13.15 -17.14
CA GLN A 150 -5.52 12.34 -18.33
C GLN A 150 -5.11 10.89 -18.16
N LEU A 151 -3.96 10.62 -17.49
CA LEU A 151 -3.54 9.27 -17.15
C LEU A 151 -4.54 8.61 -16.19
N ARG A 152 -4.94 9.33 -15.14
CA ARG A 152 -5.91 8.83 -14.16
C ARG A 152 -7.25 8.43 -14.79
N GLN A 153 -7.72 9.15 -15.80
CA GLN A 153 -8.96 8.83 -16.53
C GLN A 153 -8.84 7.54 -17.38
N ARG A 154 -7.62 7.15 -17.74
CA ARG A 154 -7.35 5.92 -18.51
C ARG A 154 -7.21 4.67 -17.66
N ILE A 155 -7.08 4.83 -16.34
CA ILE A 155 -7.04 3.72 -15.40
C ILE A 155 -8.47 3.28 -15.14
N THR A 156 -8.91 2.29 -15.88
CA THR A 156 -10.28 1.76 -15.82
C THR A 156 -10.43 0.69 -14.74
N ILE A 157 -9.37 -0.09 -14.51
CA ILE A 157 -9.35 -1.19 -13.55
C ILE A 157 -8.44 -0.84 -12.38
N LYS A 158 -8.99 -0.96 -11.18
CA LYS A 158 -8.28 -0.70 -9.91
C LYS A 158 -8.46 -1.87 -8.98
N TRP A 159 -7.36 -2.48 -8.61
CA TRP A 159 -7.33 -3.58 -7.66
C TRP A 159 -6.59 -3.17 -6.40
N GLU A 160 -7.19 -3.48 -5.27
CA GLU A 160 -6.58 -3.25 -3.97
C GLU A 160 -6.28 -4.59 -3.31
N LEU A 161 -5.00 -4.83 -3.03
CA LEU A 161 -4.55 -6.02 -2.34
C LEU A 161 -4.58 -5.77 -0.83
N LEU A 162 -5.61 -6.27 -0.20
CA LEU A 162 -5.80 -6.16 1.24
C LEU A 162 -4.92 -7.14 2.01
N PRO A 163 -4.58 -6.85 3.28
CA PRO A 163 -3.98 -7.83 4.17
C PRO A 163 -4.89 -9.06 4.34
N LEU A 164 -4.28 -10.20 4.62
CA LEU A 164 -4.99 -11.45 4.86
C LEU A 164 -5.87 -11.35 6.11
N ASN A 165 -7.07 -11.91 6.06
CA ASN A 165 -7.88 -12.09 7.26
C ASN A 165 -7.34 -13.23 8.15
N LEU A 166 -7.99 -13.49 9.30
CA LEU A 166 -7.53 -14.50 10.25
C LEU A 166 -7.49 -15.92 9.66
N GLU A 167 -8.53 -16.31 8.91
CA GLU A 167 -8.60 -17.65 8.31
C GLU A 167 -7.59 -17.80 7.16
N GLU A 168 -7.44 -16.78 6.35
CA GLU A 168 -6.42 -16.73 5.29
C GLU A 168 -5.00 -16.76 5.88
N THR A 169 -4.76 -16.06 6.99
CA THR A 169 -3.47 -16.10 7.71
C THR A 169 -3.18 -17.51 8.21
N ARG A 170 -4.17 -18.22 8.76
CA ARG A 170 -4.02 -19.62 9.18
C ARG A 170 -3.70 -20.52 8.00
N GLY A 171 -4.44 -20.39 6.92
CA GLY A 171 -4.21 -21.13 5.68
C GLY A 171 -2.81 -20.86 5.11
N TYR A 172 -2.38 -19.59 5.12
CA TYR A 172 -1.06 -19.18 4.65
C TYR A 172 0.07 -19.81 5.47
N ILE A 173 0.01 -19.75 6.81
CA ILE A 173 1.00 -20.37 7.69
C ILE A 173 1.06 -21.88 7.42
N GLN A 174 -0.10 -22.56 7.37
CA GLN A 174 -0.16 -24.00 7.14
C GLN A 174 0.41 -24.40 5.77
N HIS A 175 0.09 -23.62 4.74
CA HIS A 175 0.61 -23.84 3.39
C HIS A 175 2.14 -23.73 3.35
N ARG A 176 2.70 -22.68 3.94
CA ARG A 176 4.16 -22.47 4.04
C ARG A 176 4.86 -23.60 4.79
N LEU A 177 4.28 -24.06 5.90
CA LEU A 177 4.80 -25.20 6.66
C LEU A 177 4.78 -26.50 5.87
N ASN A 178 3.71 -26.76 5.13
CA ASN A 178 3.58 -27.96 4.31
C ASN A 178 4.64 -28.01 3.19
N ILE A 179 4.96 -26.86 2.58
CA ILE A 179 6.01 -26.77 1.55
C ILE A 179 7.39 -26.99 2.18
N ALA A 180 7.68 -26.35 3.31
CA ALA A 180 9.02 -26.35 3.91
C ALA A 180 9.34 -27.66 4.65
N LEU A 181 8.40 -28.26 5.36
CA LEU A 181 8.64 -29.33 6.30
C LEU A 181 7.88 -30.63 5.97
N GLY A 182 7.01 -30.61 4.96
CA GLY A 182 6.06 -31.69 4.70
C GLY A 182 4.90 -31.75 5.71
N LYS A 183 3.87 -32.53 5.39
CA LYS A 183 2.63 -32.59 6.18
C LYS A 183 2.89 -33.13 7.60
N GLY A 184 2.43 -32.41 8.61
CA GLY A 184 2.25 -32.94 9.97
C GLY A 184 3.42 -32.80 10.92
N LYS A 185 4.58 -32.28 10.51
CA LYS A 185 5.79 -32.21 11.36
C LYS A 185 5.71 -31.12 12.45
N VAL A 186 5.21 -29.93 12.11
CA VAL A 186 5.05 -28.80 13.03
C VAL A 186 3.66 -28.19 12.84
N ARG A 187 3.02 -27.75 13.92
CA ARG A 187 1.67 -27.18 13.87
C ARG A 187 1.53 -25.98 14.79
N PHE A 188 0.98 -24.89 14.26
CA PHE A 188 0.50 -23.78 15.06
C PHE A 188 -0.86 -24.14 15.65
N SER A 189 -1.03 -23.98 16.98
CA SER A 189 -2.36 -24.02 17.60
C SER A 189 -3.20 -22.85 17.10
N ARG A 190 -4.54 -23.00 17.13
CA ARG A 190 -5.43 -21.91 16.71
C ARG A 190 -5.14 -20.58 17.42
N PRO A 191 -4.98 -20.54 18.76
CA PRO A 191 -4.63 -19.29 19.45
C PRO A 191 -3.23 -18.76 19.10
N ALA A 192 -2.27 -19.63 18.72
CA ALA A 192 -0.95 -19.19 18.27
C ALA A 192 -1.03 -18.49 16.90
N ALA A 193 -1.76 -19.07 15.96
CA ALA A 193 -1.99 -18.44 14.65
C ALA A 193 -2.77 -17.12 14.76
N GLU A 194 -3.74 -17.04 15.69
CA GLU A 194 -4.45 -15.79 15.99
C GLU A 194 -3.50 -14.71 16.54
N MET A 195 -2.56 -15.08 17.40
CA MET A 195 -1.54 -14.14 17.91
C MET A 195 -0.62 -13.65 16.81
N VAL A 196 -0.20 -14.54 15.88
CA VAL A 196 0.54 -14.15 14.67
C VAL A 196 -0.25 -13.15 13.84
N PHE A 197 -1.54 -13.42 13.59
CA PHE A 197 -2.44 -12.51 12.87
C PHE A 197 -2.54 -11.14 13.54
N ARG A 198 -2.78 -11.09 14.85
CA ARG A 198 -2.90 -9.83 15.60
C ARG A 198 -1.64 -8.98 15.48
N TYR A 199 -0.46 -9.60 15.58
CA TYR A 199 0.79 -8.88 15.47
C TYR A 199 1.11 -8.45 14.03
N SER A 200 0.95 -9.37 13.07
CA SER A 200 1.24 -9.12 11.66
C SER A 200 0.19 -8.27 10.95
N ARG A 201 -1.02 -8.11 11.55
CA ARG A 201 -2.20 -7.49 10.93
C ARG A 201 -2.57 -8.13 9.58
N GLY A 202 -2.25 -9.41 9.40
CA GLY A 202 -2.48 -10.12 8.15
C GLY A 202 -1.50 -9.79 7.01
N ILE A 203 -0.44 -9.02 7.27
CA ILE A 203 0.57 -8.69 6.25
C ILE A 203 1.52 -9.89 6.07
N PRO A 204 1.57 -10.52 4.88
CA PRO A 204 2.34 -11.74 4.62
C PRO A 204 3.82 -11.65 5.00
N ARG A 205 4.47 -10.51 4.73
CA ARG A 205 5.86 -10.29 5.14
C ARG A 205 6.02 -10.39 6.66
N MET A 206 5.12 -9.78 7.41
CA MET A 206 5.17 -9.81 8.88
C MET A 206 4.76 -11.18 9.43
N ILE A 207 3.81 -11.88 8.79
CA ILE A 207 3.47 -13.27 9.12
C ILE A 207 4.71 -14.15 9.02
N ASN A 208 5.50 -14.01 7.94
CA ASN A 208 6.73 -14.76 7.77
C ASN A 208 7.75 -14.44 8.85
N VAL A 209 8.03 -13.16 9.11
CA VAL A 209 8.99 -12.73 10.14
C VAL A 209 8.65 -13.32 11.51
N VAL A 210 7.38 -13.19 11.94
CA VAL A 210 6.92 -13.73 13.23
C VAL A 210 6.97 -15.26 13.24
N SER A 211 6.55 -15.91 12.16
CA SER A 211 6.53 -17.37 12.08
C SER A 211 7.93 -17.95 12.07
N ASP A 212 8.87 -17.39 11.33
CA ASP A 212 10.25 -17.85 11.26
C ASP A 212 10.92 -17.73 12.63
N ARG A 213 10.73 -16.58 13.33
CA ARG A 213 11.26 -16.41 14.68
C ARG A 213 10.63 -17.37 15.69
N THR A 214 9.33 -17.59 15.56
CA THR A 214 8.59 -18.55 16.39
C THR A 214 9.10 -19.99 16.18
N LEU A 215 9.35 -20.39 14.93
CA LEU A 215 9.88 -21.70 14.60
C LEU A 215 11.30 -21.89 15.14
N LEU A 216 12.14 -20.86 15.09
CA LEU A 216 13.48 -20.89 15.67
C LEU A 216 13.43 -21.13 17.19
N ILE A 217 12.59 -20.40 17.92
CA ILE A 217 12.39 -20.59 19.37
C ILE A 217 11.84 -21.99 19.67
N ALA A 218 10.88 -22.47 18.88
CA ALA A 218 10.33 -23.82 19.03
C ALA A 218 11.39 -24.91 18.81
N PHE A 219 12.29 -24.69 17.87
CA PHE A 219 13.42 -25.59 17.59
C PHE A 219 14.36 -25.66 18.81
N THR A 220 14.75 -24.53 19.42
CA THR A 220 15.59 -24.53 20.63
C THR A 220 14.92 -25.24 21.82
N GLN A 221 13.58 -25.22 21.88
CA GLN A 221 12.79 -25.90 22.91
C GLN A 221 12.43 -27.37 22.53
N SER A 222 12.91 -27.88 21.40
CA SER A 222 12.63 -29.22 20.88
C SER A 222 11.12 -29.53 20.78
N THR A 223 10.27 -28.51 20.53
CA THR A 223 8.82 -28.68 20.46
C THR A 223 8.30 -28.57 19.01
N LYS A 224 7.34 -29.45 18.70
CA LYS A 224 6.65 -29.47 17.39
C LYS A 224 5.28 -28.76 17.43
N LYS A 225 4.78 -28.44 18.63
CA LYS A 225 3.50 -27.76 18.83
C LYS A 225 3.73 -26.31 19.21
N ILE A 226 3.40 -25.41 18.32
CA ILE A 226 3.52 -23.97 18.53
C ILE A 226 2.33 -23.47 19.36
N THR A 227 2.65 -22.91 20.52
CA THR A 227 1.66 -22.34 21.46
C THR A 227 1.73 -20.81 21.45
N PRO A 228 0.73 -20.08 21.98
CA PRO A 228 0.77 -18.63 22.10
C PRO A 228 1.98 -18.12 22.91
N LYS A 229 2.43 -18.90 23.91
CA LYS A 229 3.61 -18.56 24.72
C LYS A 229 4.86 -18.41 23.86
N ILE A 230 5.09 -19.33 22.92
CA ILE A 230 6.25 -19.30 22.02
C ILE A 230 6.15 -18.12 21.06
N VAL A 231 4.94 -17.85 20.50
CA VAL A 231 4.71 -16.68 19.64
C VAL A 231 4.95 -15.38 20.41
N LYS A 232 4.50 -15.30 21.67
CA LYS A 232 4.74 -14.10 22.51
C LYS A 232 6.24 -13.84 22.70
N LEU A 233 7.04 -14.88 22.95
CA LEU A 233 8.49 -14.75 23.03
C LEU A 233 9.10 -14.25 21.72
N ALA A 234 8.64 -14.82 20.58
CA ALA A 234 9.10 -14.39 19.26
C ALA A 234 8.77 -12.91 18.97
N VAL A 235 7.57 -12.49 19.33
CA VAL A 235 7.13 -11.09 19.15
C VAL A 235 7.92 -10.13 20.02
N SER A 236 8.21 -10.50 21.30
CA SER A 236 9.06 -9.70 22.20
C SER A 236 10.46 -9.50 21.61
N ASP A 237 11.05 -10.56 21.12
CA ASP A 237 12.38 -10.58 20.52
C ASP A 237 12.46 -9.76 19.21
N ILE A 238 11.41 -9.78 18.38
CA ILE A 238 11.30 -8.92 17.18
C ILE A 238 11.10 -7.45 17.58
N GLY A 239 10.31 -7.17 18.61
CA GLY A 239 10.01 -5.82 19.09
C GLY A 239 11.25 -5.06 19.59
N GLU A 240 12.25 -5.77 20.08
CA GLU A 240 13.56 -5.20 20.43
C GLU A 240 14.40 -4.82 19.19
N LEU A 241 14.18 -5.51 18.05
CA LEU A 241 14.93 -5.29 16.81
C LEU A 241 14.27 -4.29 15.87
N VAL A 242 12.95 -4.13 15.94
CA VAL A 242 12.17 -3.23 15.09
C VAL A 242 11.22 -2.45 15.99
N PRO A 243 11.50 -1.17 16.27
CA PRO A 243 10.55 -0.31 16.97
C PRO A 243 9.28 -0.22 16.14
N LEU A 244 8.24 -0.95 16.52
CA LEU A 244 6.92 -0.75 15.96
C LEU A 244 6.45 0.61 16.46
N GLU A 245 6.09 1.50 15.55
CA GLU A 245 5.33 2.69 15.93
C GLU A 245 4.14 2.22 16.76
N SER A 246 4.23 2.47 18.05
CA SER A 246 3.22 2.02 19.00
C SER A 246 1.89 2.63 18.58
N TRP A 247 0.84 1.82 18.54
CA TRP A 247 -0.53 2.34 18.37
C TRP A 247 -0.82 3.42 19.44
N ALA A 248 -0.22 3.33 20.59
CA ALA A 248 -0.21 4.36 21.62
C ALA A 248 0.32 5.71 21.09
N ASP A 249 1.38 5.73 20.27
CA ASP A 249 1.93 6.97 19.71
C ASP A 249 0.98 7.62 18.71
N LYS A 250 0.27 6.85 17.90
CA LYS A 250 -0.80 7.36 17.02
C LYS A 250 -2.01 7.82 17.81
N PHE A 251 -2.38 7.10 18.86
CA PHE A 251 -3.50 7.47 19.73
C PHE A 251 -3.21 8.77 20.50
N TRP A 252 -2.02 8.89 21.10
CA TRP A 252 -1.60 10.11 21.80
C TRP A 252 -1.44 11.31 20.87
N LYS A 253 -0.93 11.13 19.66
CA LYS A 253 -0.86 12.20 18.65
C LYS A 253 -2.23 12.71 18.18
N LEU A 254 -3.29 11.90 18.29
CA LEU A 254 -4.66 12.28 17.93
C LEU A 254 -5.46 12.81 19.13
N VAL A 255 -5.30 12.21 20.30
CA VAL A 255 -6.10 12.50 21.49
C VAL A 255 -5.57 13.72 22.27
N LEU A 256 -4.25 13.89 22.35
CA LEU A 256 -3.65 15.01 23.07
C LEU A 256 -4.06 16.39 22.49
N PRO A 257 -4.01 16.63 21.18
CA PRO A 257 -4.45 17.92 20.62
C PRO A 257 -5.93 18.17 20.81
N SER A 258 -6.79 17.15 20.71
CA SER A 258 -8.24 17.29 20.92
C SER A 258 -8.59 17.56 22.38
N ALA A 259 -7.93 16.90 23.34
CA ALA A 259 -8.13 17.15 24.77
C ALA A 259 -7.66 18.55 25.18
N LEU A 260 -6.54 19.03 24.62
CA LEU A 260 -6.04 20.40 24.84
C LEU A 260 -7.00 21.43 24.25
N ALA A 261 -7.53 21.20 23.04
CA ALA A 261 -8.48 22.12 22.40
C ALA A 261 -9.81 22.21 23.18
N THR A 262 -10.34 21.07 23.66
CA THR A 262 -11.56 21.04 24.49
C THR A 262 -11.32 21.66 25.88
N GLY A 263 -10.16 21.41 26.49
CA GLY A 263 -9.79 22.02 27.78
C GLY A 263 -9.61 23.54 27.71
N LEU A 264 -8.96 24.06 26.67
CA LEU A 264 -8.83 25.50 26.41
C LEU A 264 -10.18 26.15 26.10
N GLY A 265 -11.05 25.50 25.33
CA GLY A 265 -12.40 25.98 25.05
C GLY A 265 -13.27 26.06 26.30
N PHE A 266 -13.20 25.05 27.18
CA PHE A 266 -13.92 25.04 28.45
C PHE A 266 -13.39 26.11 29.42
N PHE A 267 -12.07 26.32 29.46
CA PHE A 267 -11.45 27.37 30.27
C PHE A 267 -11.82 28.76 29.79
N ALA A 268 -11.80 29.00 28.46
CA ALA A 268 -12.20 30.27 27.89
C ALA A 268 -13.69 30.57 28.16
N LEU A 269 -14.58 29.59 28.00
CA LEU A 269 -16.01 29.74 28.29
C LEU A 269 -16.26 30.10 29.77
N ASN A 270 -15.53 29.50 30.72
CA ASN A 270 -15.68 29.84 32.15
C ASN A 270 -15.04 31.18 32.49
N PHE A 271 -13.95 31.58 31.83
CA PHE A 271 -13.28 32.84 32.07
C PHE A 271 -14.11 34.04 31.55
N PHE A 272 -14.77 33.89 30.39
CA PHE A 272 -15.66 34.94 29.84
C PHE A 272 -17.08 34.90 30.41
N ALA A 273 -17.46 33.83 31.14
CA ALA A 273 -18.79 33.75 31.79
C ALA A 273 -18.81 34.27 33.24
N LEU A 274 -17.70 34.75 33.76
CA LEU A 274 -17.73 35.44 35.07
C LEU A 274 -18.48 36.76 34.89
N PRO A 275 -19.59 37.04 35.67
CA PRO A 275 -20.27 38.31 35.60
C PRO A 275 -19.34 39.40 36.10
N ASP A 276 -19.27 40.50 35.35
CA ASP A 276 -18.61 41.74 35.78
C ASP A 276 -19.20 42.16 37.12
N HIS A 277 -18.41 42.06 38.18
CA HIS A 277 -18.71 42.80 39.41
C HIS A 277 -18.52 44.25 39.10
N GLU A 278 -19.60 44.92 38.69
CA GLU A 278 -19.69 46.39 38.66
C GLU A 278 -19.37 46.92 40.07
N ASN A 279 -18.14 47.42 40.22
CA ASN A 279 -17.77 48.29 41.32
C ASN A 279 -18.50 49.62 41.13
N HIS A 280 -19.76 49.68 41.59
CA HIS A 280 -20.37 50.98 41.79
C HIS A 280 -19.70 51.65 43.01
N PRO A 281 -19.12 52.86 42.85
CA PRO A 281 -18.66 53.63 43.98
C PRO A 281 -19.89 53.99 44.83
N PRO A 282 -19.77 53.96 46.20
CA PRO A 282 -20.90 54.25 47.07
C PRO A 282 -21.45 55.65 46.81
N SER A 283 -22.77 55.75 46.61
CA SER A 283 -23.49 56.98 46.42
C SER A 283 -23.35 57.84 47.64
N GLY A 284 -23.16 59.18 47.47
CA GLY A 284 -22.98 60.12 48.54
C GLY A 284 -24.11 60.17 49.60
N LYS A 285 -25.18 59.36 49.47
CA LYS A 285 -26.23 59.16 50.47
C LYS A 285 -25.86 58.12 51.56
N ASP A 286 -24.99 57.19 51.22
CA ASP A 286 -24.55 56.12 52.17
C ASP A 286 -23.50 56.63 53.16
N ILE A 287 -22.76 57.65 52.81
CA ILE A 287 -21.81 58.36 53.67
C ILE A 287 -22.49 59.22 54.73
N ALA A 288 -23.66 59.77 54.42
CA ALA A 288 -24.40 60.63 55.37
C ALA A 288 -25.06 59.83 56.50
N ALA A 289 -25.42 58.60 56.27
CA ALA A 289 -25.97 57.64 57.29
C ALA A 289 -24.96 57.15 58.31
N LEU A 290 -23.69 57.03 57.91
CA LEU A 290 -22.61 56.58 58.80
C LEU A 290 -22.05 57.60 59.78
N ILE A 291 -22.41 58.89 59.60
CA ILE A 291 -21.96 60.01 60.48
C ILE A 291 -22.97 60.29 61.62
N GLN A 292 -24.22 59.74 61.55
CA GLN A 292 -25.25 60.01 62.59
C GLN A 292 -25.35 58.95 63.69
N GLU A 293 -24.58 57.88 63.65
CA GLU A 293 -24.59 56.79 64.66
C GLU A 293 -23.30 56.67 65.48
N ASN A 294 -22.77 57.80 65.99
CA ASN A 294 -21.86 57.73 67.13
C ASN A 294 -21.99 59.06 67.94
N PRO A 295 -22.43 58.98 69.25
CA PRO A 295 -22.46 60.07 70.14
C PRO A 295 -21.08 60.49 70.65
#